data_491982ac86789e8228e25e68759db415
#
_entry.id   491982ac86789e8228e25e68759db415
#
_cell.length_a   1.000
_cell.length_b   1.000
_cell.length_c   1.000
_cell.angle_alpha   90.00
_cell.angle_beta   90.00
_cell.angle_gamma   90.00
#
_symmetry.space_group_name_H-M   'P 1'
#
loop_
_entity.id
_entity.type
_entity.pdbx_description
1 polymer ?
#
loop_
_entity_poly.entity_id
_entity_poly.type
_entity_poly.pdbx_seq_one_letter_code
_entity_poly.pdbx_strand_id
1 'polypeptide(L)'
;MFEKLISTLMASRDQAHIFHWQTEGDGSFARHMALNAYYDEIPGLTDALVESYQGKHGIVKGYSPAEKFDDNANNGNELKYFKALAQFVERAYDKLDAKDTYILNQMDTVKELIYSTIYKLENLK
;
A
#
# COMPACT_ATOMS: atom_id res chain seq x y z
N MET A 1 6.36 8.39 13.28
CA MET A 1 5.85 8.54 11.90
C MET A 1 6.15 7.35 11.03
N PHE A 2 7.37 6.83 11.06
CA PHE A 2 7.72 5.67 10.25
C PHE A 2 6.88 4.43 10.62
N GLU A 3 6.64 4.21 11.90
CA GLU A 3 5.81 3.10 12.39
C GLU A 3 4.38 3.19 11.87
N LYS A 4 3.86 4.41 11.69
CA LYS A 4 2.53 4.60 11.13
C LYS A 4 2.50 4.27 9.64
N LEU A 5 3.56 4.64 8.92
CA LEU A 5 3.70 4.27 7.50
C LEU A 5 3.66 2.74 7.35
N ILE A 6 4.46 2.05 8.14
CA ILE A 6 4.53 0.59 8.07
C ILE A 6 3.20 -0.06 8.46
N SER A 7 2.59 0.40 9.56
CA SER A 7 1.28 -0.10 9.98
C SER A 7 0.23 0.08 8.88
N THR A 8 0.29 1.21 8.18
CA THR A 8 -0.63 1.50 7.07
C THR A 8 -0.38 0.57 5.88
N LEU A 9 0.88 0.32 5.54
CA LEU A 9 1.22 -0.60 4.46
C LEU A 9 0.83 -2.04 4.79
N MET A 10 1.03 -2.46 6.06
CA MET A 10 0.58 -3.78 6.50
C MET A 10 -0.93 -3.91 6.34
N ALA A 11 -1.69 -2.91 6.79
CA ALA A 11 -3.14 -2.90 6.65
C ALA A 11 -3.57 -2.91 5.19
N SER A 12 -2.83 -2.24 4.31
CA SER A 12 -3.20 -2.19 2.89
C SER A 12 -3.14 -3.56 2.22
N ARG A 13 -2.26 -4.44 2.67
CA ARG A 13 -2.24 -5.82 2.19
C ARG A 13 -3.55 -6.52 2.49
N ASP A 14 -3.99 -6.46 3.74
CA ASP A 14 -5.20 -7.15 4.16
C ASP A 14 -6.44 -6.50 3.55
N GLN A 15 -6.47 -5.17 3.45
CA GLN A 15 -7.56 -4.46 2.80
C GLN A 15 -7.68 -4.84 1.32
N ALA A 16 -6.57 -4.94 0.61
CA ALA A 16 -6.57 -5.37 -0.79
C ALA A 16 -7.10 -6.80 -0.92
N HIS A 17 -6.75 -7.67 0.01
CA HIS A 17 -7.19 -9.06 0.02
C HIS A 17 -8.70 -9.15 0.26
N ILE A 18 -9.22 -8.37 1.20
CA ILE A 18 -10.66 -8.29 1.47
C ILE A 18 -11.41 -7.82 0.22
N PHE A 19 -10.98 -6.73 -0.39
CA PHE A 19 -11.56 -6.25 -1.64
C PHE A 19 -11.50 -7.30 -2.74
N HIS A 20 -10.39 -8.00 -2.86
CA HIS A 20 -10.19 -9.07 -3.84
C HIS A 20 -11.27 -10.15 -3.70
N TRP A 21 -11.58 -10.55 -2.48
CA TRP A 21 -12.63 -11.54 -2.23
C TRP A 21 -14.03 -11.03 -2.56
N GLN A 22 -14.24 -9.72 -2.47
CA GLN A 22 -15.56 -9.11 -2.59
C GLN A 22 -15.90 -8.62 -3.99
N THR A 23 -14.93 -8.64 -4.92
CA THR A 23 -15.18 -8.13 -6.28
C THR A 23 -16.26 -8.95 -6.98
N GLU A 24 -17.21 -8.25 -7.60
CA GLU A 24 -18.26 -8.87 -8.38
C GLU A 24 -18.74 -7.90 -9.46
N GLY A 25 -19.48 -8.43 -10.43
CA GLY A 25 -20.05 -7.64 -11.50
C GLY A 25 -19.08 -7.39 -12.66
N ASP A 26 -19.44 -6.47 -13.53
CA ASP A 26 -18.66 -6.15 -14.72
C ASP A 26 -17.27 -5.63 -14.35
N GLY A 27 -16.26 -6.17 -15.03
CA GLY A 27 -14.87 -5.79 -14.77
C GLY A 27 -14.29 -6.39 -13.52
N SER A 28 -15.01 -7.27 -12.82
CA SER A 28 -14.56 -7.82 -11.54
C SER A 28 -13.29 -8.65 -11.67
N PHE A 29 -13.11 -9.37 -12.77
CA PHE A 29 -11.90 -10.17 -12.95
C PHE A 29 -10.65 -9.30 -13.01
N ALA A 30 -10.72 -8.16 -13.73
CA ALA A 30 -9.58 -7.24 -13.80
C ALA A 30 -9.25 -6.66 -12.42
N ARG A 31 -10.27 -6.26 -11.65
CA ARG A 31 -10.06 -5.74 -10.30
C ARG A 31 -9.50 -6.81 -9.37
N HIS A 32 -10.06 -8.02 -9.44
CA HIS A 32 -9.61 -9.17 -8.65
C HIS A 32 -8.12 -9.43 -8.87
N MET A 33 -7.69 -9.44 -10.14
CA MET A 33 -6.29 -9.68 -10.47
C MET A 33 -5.37 -8.51 -10.09
N ALA A 34 -5.83 -7.27 -10.23
CA ALA A 34 -5.06 -6.11 -9.83
C ALA A 34 -4.80 -6.10 -8.32
N LEU A 35 -5.82 -6.42 -7.53
CA LEU A 35 -5.71 -6.50 -6.08
C LEU A 35 -4.80 -7.65 -5.65
N ASN A 36 -4.89 -8.78 -6.34
CA ASN A 36 -4.00 -9.93 -6.08
C ASN A 36 -2.54 -9.54 -6.30
N ALA A 37 -2.23 -8.89 -7.40
CA ALA A 37 -0.86 -8.46 -7.69
C ALA A 37 -0.33 -7.53 -6.59
N TYR A 38 -1.19 -6.63 -6.09
CA TYR A 38 -0.80 -5.72 -5.03
C TYR A 38 -0.49 -6.45 -3.72
N TYR A 39 -1.42 -7.30 -3.23
CA TYR A 39 -1.19 -7.91 -1.91
C TYR A 39 -0.10 -8.98 -1.93
N ASP A 40 0.23 -9.52 -3.09
CA ASP A 40 1.36 -10.44 -3.21
C ASP A 40 2.70 -9.71 -3.13
N GLU A 41 2.76 -8.47 -3.61
CA GLU A 41 4.03 -7.75 -3.73
C GLU A 41 4.33 -6.84 -2.54
N ILE A 42 3.32 -6.22 -1.94
CA ILE A 42 3.54 -5.23 -0.89
C ILE A 42 4.25 -5.77 0.36
N PRO A 43 4.05 -7.03 0.82
CA PRO A 43 4.76 -7.51 2.00
C PRO A 43 6.27 -7.51 1.86
N GLY A 44 6.79 -7.94 0.72
CA GLY A 44 8.23 -7.96 0.48
C GLY A 44 8.83 -6.56 0.44
N LEU A 45 8.12 -5.61 -0.17
CA LEU A 45 8.56 -4.22 -0.22
C LEU A 45 8.55 -3.59 1.17
N THR A 46 7.52 -3.87 1.96
CA THR A 46 7.42 -3.38 3.33
C THR A 46 8.54 -3.94 4.20
N ASP A 47 8.79 -5.23 4.08
CA ASP A 47 9.84 -5.91 4.84
C ASP A 47 11.22 -5.30 4.55
N ALA A 48 11.55 -5.12 3.28
CA ALA A 48 12.83 -4.53 2.87
C ALA A 48 12.98 -3.10 3.40
N LEU A 49 11.89 -2.33 3.37
CA LEU A 49 11.89 -0.95 3.84
C LEU A 49 12.17 -0.87 5.34
N VAL A 50 11.50 -1.72 6.14
CA VAL A 50 11.70 -1.76 7.59
C VAL A 50 13.13 -2.15 7.92
N GLU A 51 13.65 -3.20 7.30
CA GLU A 51 14.97 -3.71 7.61
C GLU A 51 16.06 -2.67 7.28
N SER A 52 15.96 -2.01 6.13
CA SER A 52 16.91 -0.95 5.77
C SER A 52 16.84 0.24 6.71
N TYR A 53 15.62 0.63 7.08
CA TYR A 53 15.44 1.75 8.02
C TYR A 53 16.03 1.40 9.38
N GLN A 54 15.76 0.21 9.90
CA GLN A 54 16.26 -0.22 11.20
C GLN A 54 17.78 -0.38 11.21
N GLY A 55 18.36 -0.76 10.09
CA GLY A 55 19.82 -0.88 9.97
C GLY A 55 20.52 0.45 10.23
N LYS A 56 19.91 1.57 9.83
CA LYS A 56 20.47 2.90 10.05
C LYS A 56 19.97 3.55 11.33
N HIS A 57 18.69 3.44 11.63
CA HIS A 57 18.03 4.24 12.66
C HIS A 57 17.70 3.47 13.94
N GLY A 58 17.93 2.14 13.98
CA GLY A 58 17.60 1.31 15.12
C GLY A 58 16.18 0.75 15.06
N ILE A 59 15.85 -0.11 16.01
CA ILE A 59 14.59 -0.84 16.05
C ILE A 59 13.41 0.12 16.16
N VAL A 60 12.45 -0.06 15.27
CA VAL A 60 11.21 0.72 15.25
C VAL A 60 10.18 0.05 16.16
N LYS A 61 9.53 0.84 17.00
CA LYS A 61 8.47 0.40 17.92
C LYS A 61 7.29 1.36 17.81
N GLY A 62 6.15 0.96 18.37
CA GLY A 62 4.97 1.82 18.39
C GLY A 62 4.00 1.54 17.26
N TYR A 63 4.04 0.34 16.70
CA TYR A 63 3.07 -0.06 15.68
C TYR A 63 1.67 -0.06 16.28
N SER A 64 0.71 0.37 15.47
CA SER A 64 -0.69 0.40 15.86
C SER A 64 -1.51 -0.53 14.99
N PRO A 65 -2.55 -1.18 15.54
CA PRO A 65 -3.46 -1.95 14.70
C PRO A 65 -4.14 -1.03 13.68
N ALA A 66 -4.52 -1.63 12.56
CA ALA A 66 -5.22 -0.91 11.51
C ALA A 66 -6.58 -0.42 12.01
N GLU A 67 -7.05 0.66 11.40
CA GLU A 67 -8.44 1.07 11.55
C GLU A 67 -9.35 -0.03 10.97
N LYS A 68 -10.65 0.10 11.22
CA LYS A 68 -11.62 -0.86 10.70
C LYS A 68 -11.48 -0.99 9.18
N PHE A 69 -11.49 -2.22 8.67
CA PHE A 69 -11.46 -2.47 7.24
C PHE A 69 -12.75 -2.01 6.57
N ASP A 70 -12.62 -1.61 5.32
CA ASP A 70 -13.76 -1.35 4.44
C ASP A 70 -14.25 -2.72 3.91
N ASP A 71 -15.48 -3.08 4.21
CA ASP A 71 -16.10 -4.34 3.79
C ASP A 71 -16.97 -4.15 2.55
N ASN A 72 -16.80 -3.06 1.82
CA ASN A 72 -17.67 -2.72 0.70
C ASN A 72 -16.84 -2.47 -0.56
N ALA A 73 -16.37 -3.55 -1.17
CA ALA A 73 -15.75 -3.47 -2.49
C ALA A 73 -16.79 -3.04 -3.54
N ASN A 74 -16.30 -2.75 -4.73
CA ASN A 74 -17.12 -2.38 -5.89
C ASN A 74 -17.56 -0.89 -5.83
N ASN A 75 -18.19 -0.44 -6.87
CA ASN A 75 -18.65 0.96 -6.99
C ASN A 75 -17.55 2.01 -6.80
N GLY A 76 -16.30 1.65 -7.17
CA GLY A 76 -15.17 2.57 -7.08
C GLY A 76 -14.50 2.65 -5.73
N ASN A 77 -14.93 1.88 -4.73
CA ASN A 77 -14.34 1.92 -3.40
C ASN A 77 -12.87 1.50 -3.38
N GLU A 78 -12.50 0.50 -4.16
CA GLU A 78 -11.12 0.05 -4.27
C GLU A 78 -10.22 1.17 -4.79
N LEU A 79 -10.65 1.82 -5.87
CA LEU A 79 -9.90 2.94 -6.46
C LEU A 79 -9.76 4.09 -5.47
N LYS A 80 -10.84 4.44 -4.80
CA LYS A 80 -10.84 5.50 -3.79
C LYS A 80 -9.84 5.20 -2.67
N TYR A 81 -9.82 3.96 -2.20
CA TYR A 81 -8.88 3.53 -1.16
C TYR A 81 -7.44 3.72 -1.61
N PHE A 82 -7.10 3.24 -2.81
CA PHE A 82 -5.72 3.32 -3.29
C PHE A 82 -5.28 4.74 -3.59
N LYS A 83 -6.19 5.62 -4.03
CA LYS A 83 -5.87 7.03 -4.20
C LYS A 83 -5.55 7.70 -2.86
N ALA A 84 -6.30 7.37 -1.81
CA ALA A 84 -6.01 7.87 -0.47
C ALA A 84 -4.69 7.33 0.06
N LEU A 85 -4.42 6.05 -0.18
CA LEU A 85 -3.15 5.43 0.21
C LEU A 85 -1.97 6.11 -0.49
N ALA A 86 -2.10 6.40 -1.78
CA ALA A 86 -1.05 7.09 -2.54
C ALA A 86 -0.74 8.46 -1.92
N GLN A 87 -1.76 9.22 -1.57
CA GLN A 87 -1.57 10.53 -0.94
C GLN A 87 -0.88 10.40 0.41
N PHE A 88 -1.27 9.41 1.20
CA PHE A 88 -0.63 9.17 2.49
C PHE A 88 0.85 8.83 2.32
N VAL A 89 1.18 7.94 1.38
CA VAL A 89 2.57 7.52 1.13
C VAL A 89 3.40 8.69 0.62
N GLU A 90 2.83 9.55 -0.23
CA GLU A 90 3.53 10.75 -0.70
C GLU A 90 3.87 11.68 0.46
N ARG A 91 2.94 11.88 1.40
CA ARG A 91 3.20 12.70 2.58
C ARG A 91 4.27 12.08 3.48
N ALA A 92 4.23 10.75 3.63
CA ALA A 92 5.24 10.05 4.42
C ALA A 92 6.63 10.17 3.79
N TYR A 93 6.69 10.08 2.47
CA TYR A 93 7.94 10.28 1.72
C TYR A 93 8.57 11.63 2.06
N ASP A 94 7.76 12.69 2.05
CA ASP A 94 8.25 14.04 2.30
C ASP A 94 8.77 14.24 3.74
N LYS A 95 8.38 13.37 4.66
CA LYS A 95 8.82 13.45 6.06
C LYS A 95 10.08 12.65 6.35
N LEU A 96 10.53 11.83 5.41
CA LEU A 96 11.77 11.08 5.55
C LEU A 96 12.96 12.00 5.29
N ASP A 97 14.12 11.63 5.87
CA ASP A 97 15.34 12.41 5.68
C ASP A 97 15.78 12.32 4.22
N ALA A 98 15.97 13.48 3.58
CA ALA A 98 16.40 13.55 2.18
C ALA A 98 17.77 12.90 1.94
N LYS A 99 18.55 12.70 2.99
CA LYS A 99 19.85 12.03 2.90
C LYS A 99 19.74 10.51 2.87
N ASP A 100 18.60 9.96 3.24
CA ASP A 100 18.36 8.51 3.20
C ASP A 100 17.93 8.08 1.80
N THR A 101 18.80 8.30 0.83
CA THR A 101 18.46 8.10 -0.58
C THR A 101 18.02 6.67 -0.90
N TYR A 102 18.63 5.68 -0.27
CA TYR A 102 18.25 4.28 -0.51
C TYR A 102 16.87 3.94 0.09
N ILE A 103 16.52 4.56 1.21
CA ILE A 103 15.17 4.42 1.79
C ILE A 103 14.15 5.10 0.88
N LEU A 104 14.46 6.30 0.39
CA LEU A 104 13.59 7.00 -0.55
C LEU A 104 13.42 6.22 -1.85
N ASN A 105 14.47 5.55 -2.34
CA ASN A 105 14.37 4.71 -3.52
C ASN A 105 13.43 3.51 -3.29
N GLN A 106 13.45 2.93 -2.11
CA GLN A 106 12.51 1.86 -1.76
C GLN A 106 11.08 2.39 -1.67
N MET A 107 10.90 3.59 -1.13
CA MET A 107 9.60 4.27 -1.12
C MET A 107 9.10 4.52 -2.55
N ASP A 108 9.99 4.84 -3.47
CA ASP A 108 9.62 5.00 -4.88
C ASP A 108 9.05 3.71 -5.44
N THR A 109 9.61 2.57 -5.09
CA THR A 109 9.09 1.27 -5.53
C THR A 109 7.70 1.01 -4.96
N VAL A 110 7.48 1.36 -3.70
CA VAL A 110 6.13 1.27 -3.09
C VAL A 110 5.15 2.17 -3.84
N LYS A 111 5.55 3.40 -4.15
CA LYS A 111 4.71 4.33 -4.91
C LYS A 111 4.38 3.79 -6.30
N GLU A 112 5.37 3.22 -6.99
CA GLU A 112 5.14 2.61 -8.30
C GLU A 112 4.09 1.50 -8.23
N LEU A 113 4.17 0.64 -7.23
CA LEU A 113 3.19 -0.43 -7.06
C LEU A 113 1.79 0.13 -6.83
N ILE A 114 1.66 1.15 -5.97
CA ILE A 114 0.37 1.77 -5.67
C ILE A 114 -0.21 2.42 -6.94
N TYR A 115 0.59 3.19 -7.66
CA TYR A 115 0.11 3.86 -8.88
C TYR A 115 -0.19 2.87 -10.01
N SER A 116 0.57 1.79 -10.12
CA SER A 116 0.26 0.71 -11.07
C SER A 116 -1.11 0.07 -10.74
N THR A 117 -1.38 -0.12 -9.45
CA THR A 117 -2.67 -0.67 -9.00
C THR A 117 -3.80 0.31 -9.33
N ILE A 118 -3.60 1.60 -9.07
CA ILE A 118 -4.56 2.65 -9.43
C ILE A 118 -4.84 2.61 -10.94
N TYR A 119 -3.80 2.55 -11.76
CA TYR A 119 -3.97 2.47 -13.21
C TYR A 119 -4.87 1.29 -13.61
N LYS A 120 -4.60 0.12 -13.05
CA LYS A 120 -5.37 -1.09 -13.38
C LYS A 120 -6.82 -0.98 -12.93
N LEU A 121 -7.04 -0.48 -11.72
CA LEU A 121 -8.39 -0.33 -11.19
C LEU A 121 -9.21 0.71 -11.96
N GLU A 122 -8.56 1.73 -12.47
CA GLU A 122 -9.22 2.83 -13.17
C GLU A 122 -9.51 2.49 -14.63
N ASN A 123 -8.64 1.75 -15.29
CA ASN A 123 -8.64 1.61 -16.75
C ASN A 123 -8.94 0.21 -17.28
N LEU A 124 -8.67 -0.84 -16.51
CA LEU A 124 -8.85 -2.21 -17.01
C LEU A 124 -10.21 -2.75 -16.59
N LYS A 125 -10.86 -3.39 -17.55
CA LYS A 125 -12.19 -3.94 -17.37
C LYS A 125 -12.23 -5.44 -17.65
#